data_bc4fb055be5732a4fbfa96e6b160e8e2
#
_entry.id   bc4fb055be5732a4fbfa96e6b160e8e2
#
_cell.length_a   1.000
_cell.length_b   1.000
_cell.length_c   1.000
_cell.angle_alpha   90.00
_cell.angle_beta   90.00
_cell.angle_gamma   90.00
#
_symmetry.space_group_name_H-M   'P 1'
#
loop_
_entity.id
_entity.type
_entity.pdbx_description
1 polymer ?
#
loop_
_entity_poly.entity_id
_entity_poly.type
_entity_poly.pdbx_seq_one_letter_code
_entity_poly.pdbx_strand_id
1 'polypeptide(L)'
;NKTFSKFDVTDGIQMYPGCSEHLTTREKRQILSEGFNRYTHDFIMRRNNELAEEAAEEWRRADNERRRKAKAAELERDKEPFVLEQQFLDLEYKAGPAFKMNSNNERVPVPDEERYGFYVAKNGQILKTIGSEMSNCVGWGYRDSIRNRRATIVYAMHQGKYKICIEVTPDFTIRQAFGPHNQELQGDAFEA
;
A
#
# COMPACT_ATOMS: atom_id res chain seq x y z
N ASN A 1 14.01 -58.73 7.04
CA ASN A 1 14.24 -57.77 5.94
C ASN A 1 13.55 -58.31 4.69
N LYS A 2 12.36 -57.79 4.38
CA LYS A 2 11.75 -58.03 3.08
C LYS A 2 12.46 -57.10 2.07
N THR A 3 13.31 -57.67 1.22
CA THR A 3 13.83 -57.01 0.02
C THR A 3 12.67 -56.89 -0.98
N PHE A 4 12.28 -55.70 -1.31
CA PHE A 4 11.30 -55.47 -2.36
C PHE A 4 11.88 -55.87 -3.72
N SER A 5 11.02 -56.35 -4.61
CA SER A 5 11.44 -56.72 -5.97
C SER A 5 11.84 -55.45 -6.74
N LYS A 6 12.57 -55.68 -7.89
CA LYS A 6 12.95 -54.57 -8.78
C LYS A 6 11.74 -53.80 -9.32
N PHE A 7 10.57 -54.43 -9.37
CA PHE A 7 9.30 -53.89 -9.78
C PHE A 7 8.73 -52.95 -8.69
N ASP A 8 8.83 -53.38 -7.41
CA ASP A 8 8.37 -52.57 -6.27
C ASP A 8 9.15 -51.27 -6.09
N VAL A 9 10.42 -51.24 -6.49
CA VAL A 9 11.27 -50.03 -6.44
C VAL A 9 10.83 -49.00 -7.45
N THR A 10 10.46 -49.44 -8.67
CA THR A 10 9.99 -48.50 -9.71
C THR A 10 8.64 -47.92 -9.34
N ASP A 11 7.72 -48.72 -8.81
CA ASP A 11 6.42 -48.33 -8.34
C ASP A 11 6.55 -47.40 -7.09
N GLY A 12 7.49 -47.74 -6.19
CA GLY A 12 7.78 -46.90 -5.03
C GLY A 12 8.27 -45.49 -5.39
N ILE A 13 9.12 -45.38 -6.42
CA ILE A 13 9.57 -44.06 -6.93
C ILE A 13 8.42 -43.31 -7.62
N GLN A 14 7.52 -44.02 -8.29
CA GLN A 14 6.33 -43.41 -8.93
C GLN A 14 5.29 -42.91 -7.90
N MET A 15 5.27 -43.48 -6.70
CA MET A 15 4.41 -42.97 -5.60
C MET A 15 4.82 -41.57 -5.11
N TYR A 16 5.98 -41.06 -5.51
CA TYR A 16 6.45 -39.70 -5.18
C TYR A 16 6.63 -38.90 -6.48
N PRO A 17 5.53 -38.42 -7.10
CA PRO A 17 5.60 -37.64 -8.34
C PRO A 17 6.47 -36.39 -8.15
N GLY A 18 7.41 -36.18 -9.06
CA GLY A 18 8.38 -35.10 -9.00
C GLY A 18 9.72 -35.45 -8.35
N CYS A 19 9.80 -36.40 -7.41
CA CYS A 19 11.08 -36.79 -6.80
C CYS A 19 12.06 -37.40 -7.77
N SER A 20 11.56 -38.19 -8.73
CA SER A 20 12.42 -38.89 -9.74
C SER A 20 13.12 -37.92 -10.69
N GLU A 21 12.55 -36.74 -10.93
CA GLU A 21 13.12 -35.71 -11.83
C GLU A 21 14.33 -35.02 -11.20
N HIS A 22 14.34 -34.91 -9.88
CA HIS A 22 15.36 -34.21 -9.12
C HIS A 22 16.49 -35.10 -8.60
N LEU A 23 16.34 -36.43 -8.70
CA LEU A 23 17.39 -37.37 -8.34
C LEU A 23 18.45 -37.42 -9.45
N THR A 24 19.72 -37.32 -9.08
CA THR A 24 20.84 -37.53 -9.99
C THR A 24 20.87 -38.96 -10.49
N THR A 25 21.52 -39.21 -11.64
CA THR A 25 21.70 -40.53 -12.18
C THR A 25 22.40 -41.49 -11.19
N ARG A 26 23.30 -40.97 -10.37
CA ARG A 26 24.01 -41.73 -9.33
C ARG A 26 23.04 -42.16 -8.23
N GLU A 27 22.23 -41.23 -7.71
CA GLU A 27 21.21 -41.49 -6.68
C GLU A 27 20.16 -42.51 -7.18
N LYS A 28 19.68 -42.34 -8.43
CA LYS A 28 18.78 -43.33 -9.05
C LYS A 28 19.38 -44.73 -9.11
N ARG A 29 20.65 -44.85 -9.51
CA ARG A 29 21.37 -46.14 -9.54
C ARG A 29 21.54 -46.72 -8.14
N GLN A 30 21.85 -45.93 -7.16
CA GLN A 30 22.00 -46.36 -5.77
C GLN A 30 20.67 -46.91 -5.24
N ILE A 31 19.54 -46.17 -5.41
CA ILE A 31 18.22 -46.62 -5.00
C ILE A 31 17.85 -47.95 -5.70
N LEU A 32 18.13 -48.06 -6.99
CA LEU A 32 17.87 -49.28 -7.75
C LEU A 32 18.72 -50.47 -7.27
N SER A 33 19.97 -50.25 -6.82
CA SER A 33 20.85 -51.29 -6.33
C SER A 33 20.54 -51.75 -4.91
N GLU A 34 20.13 -50.83 -4.05
CA GLU A 34 19.83 -51.11 -2.64
C GLU A 34 18.38 -51.60 -2.40
N GLY A 35 17.50 -51.43 -3.42
CA GLY A 35 16.09 -51.70 -3.33
C GLY A 35 15.32 -50.66 -2.52
N PHE A 36 13.98 -50.75 -2.59
CA PHE A 36 13.10 -49.86 -1.82
C PHE A 36 12.99 -50.39 -0.39
N ASN A 37 13.66 -49.68 0.52
CA ASN A 37 13.65 -49.96 1.94
C ASN A 37 13.47 -48.65 2.74
N ARG A 38 13.40 -48.75 4.06
CA ARG A 38 13.21 -47.58 4.91
C ARG A 38 14.29 -46.50 4.69
N TYR A 39 15.52 -46.90 4.47
CA TYR A 39 16.64 -45.96 4.26
C TYR A 39 16.49 -45.20 2.95
N THR A 40 16.20 -45.89 1.85
CA THR A 40 15.96 -45.26 0.54
C THR A 40 14.71 -44.36 0.56
N HIS A 41 13.64 -44.75 1.26
CA HIS A 41 12.46 -43.94 1.48
C HIS A 41 12.82 -42.64 2.23
N ASP A 42 13.50 -42.74 3.37
CA ASP A 42 13.88 -41.58 4.17
C ASP A 42 14.82 -40.62 3.43
N PHE A 43 15.71 -41.19 2.59
CA PHE A 43 16.58 -40.42 1.69
C PHE A 43 15.75 -39.58 0.67
N ILE A 44 14.81 -40.23 -0.02
CA ILE A 44 13.95 -39.60 -1.02
C ILE A 44 13.15 -38.49 -0.35
N MET A 45 12.53 -38.75 0.81
CA MET A 45 11.73 -37.77 1.52
C MET A 45 12.57 -36.57 1.97
N ARG A 46 13.77 -36.79 2.50
CA ARG A 46 14.69 -35.70 2.87
C ARG A 46 15.02 -34.83 1.68
N ARG A 47 15.41 -35.46 0.56
CA ARG A 47 15.78 -34.75 -0.67
C ARG A 47 14.59 -33.90 -1.21
N ASN A 48 13.40 -34.48 -1.18
CA ASN A 48 12.19 -33.76 -1.61
C ASN A 48 11.90 -32.56 -0.72
N ASN A 49 12.05 -32.70 0.60
CA ASN A 49 11.87 -31.59 1.53
C ASN A 49 12.91 -30.48 1.31
N GLU A 50 14.20 -30.84 1.11
CA GLU A 50 15.25 -29.88 0.78
C GLU A 50 14.90 -29.06 -0.47
N LEU A 51 14.47 -29.72 -1.54
CA LEU A 51 14.08 -29.06 -2.78
C LEU A 51 12.82 -28.20 -2.63
N ALA A 52 11.86 -28.65 -1.81
CA ALA A 52 10.66 -27.86 -1.52
C ALA A 52 11.01 -26.61 -0.72
N GLU A 53 11.95 -26.72 0.23
CA GLU A 53 12.45 -25.57 1.00
C GLU A 53 13.21 -24.58 0.11
N GLU A 54 14.11 -25.06 -0.75
CA GLU A 54 14.83 -24.23 -1.73
C GLU A 54 13.85 -23.48 -2.65
N ALA A 55 12.88 -24.19 -3.23
CA ALA A 55 11.85 -23.57 -4.08
C ALA A 55 10.99 -22.54 -3.33
N ALA A 56 10.65 -22.84 -2.07
CA ALA A 56 9.90 -21.90 -1.22
C ALA A 56 10.72 -20.65 -0.89
N GLU A 57 12.03 -20.79 -0.69
CA GLU A 57 12.92 -19.65 -0.49
C GLU A 57 13.07 -18.79 -1.72
N GLU A 58 13.26 -19.39 -2.89
CA GLU A 58 13.33 -18.68 -4.16
C GLU A 58 12.04 -17.91 -4.42
N TRP A 59 10.89 -18.56 -4.21
CA TRP A 59 9.60 -17.90 -4.34
C TRP A 59 9.46 -16.70 -3.38
N ARG A 60 9.85 -16.85 -2.11
CA ARG A 60 9.83 -15.75 -1.12
C ARG A 60 10.72 -14.59 -1.54
N ARG A 61 11.94 -14.88 -2.05
CA ARG A 61 12.88 -13.86 -2.54
C ARG A 61 12.27 -13.12 -3.75
N ALA A 62 11.75 -13.85 -4.72
CA ALA A 62 11.12 -13.26 -5.91
C ALA A 62 9.86 -12.44 -5.56
N ASP A 63 9.03 -12.89 -4.61
CA ASP A 63 7.85 -12.16 -4.16
C ASP A 63 8.24 -10.86 -3.42
N ASN A 64 9.23 -10.92 -2.54
CA ASN A 64 9.74 -9.75 -1.85
C ASN A 64 10.33 -8.71 -2.83
N GLU A 65 11.04 -9.15 -3.86
CA GLU A 65 11.57 -8.26 -4.88
C GLU A 65 10.46 -7.61 -5.70
N ARG A 66 9.43 -8.38 -6.10
CA ARG A 66 8.24 -7.84 -6.77
C ARG A 66 7.54 -6.79 -5.93
N ARG A 67 7.33 -7.07 -4.65
CA ARG A 67 6.71 -6.11 -3.70
C ARG A 67 7.53 -4.85 -3.55
N ARG A 68 8.86 -4.96 -3.46
CA ARG A 68 9.77 -3.78 -3.40
C ARG A 68 9.66 -2.93 -4.67
N LYS A 69 9.70 -3.56 -5.85
CA LYS A 69 9.56 -2.86 -7.14
C LYS A 69 8.19 -2.19 -7.27
N ALA A 70 7.12 -2.87 -6.91
CA ALA A 70 5.76 -2.31 -6.92
C ALA A 70 5.63 -1.10 -5.98
N LYS A 71 6.17 -1.20 -4.76
CA LYS A 71 6.17 -0.09 -3.79
C LYS A 71 6.99 1.11 -4.27
N ALA A 72 8.14 0.86 -4.91
CA ALA A 72 8.96 1.93 -5.49
C ALA A 72 8.24 2.61 -6.65
N ALA A 73 7.63 1.85 -7.56
CA ALA A 73 6.86 2.40 -8.67
C ALA A 73 5.64 3.20 -8.18
N GLU A 74 4.96 2.73 -7.12
CA GLU A 74 3.87 3.47 -6.50
C GLU A 74 4.35 4.80 -5.90
N LEU A 75 5.51 4.81 -5.24
CA LEU A 75 6.09 6.02 -4.67
C LEU A 75 6.42 7.06 -5.75
N GLU A 76 6.96 6.63 -6.88
CA GLU A 76 7.22 7.54 -8.00
C GLU A 76 5.91 8.08 -8.60
N ARG A 77 4.92 7.21 -8.82
CA ARG A 77 3.58 7.65 -9.29
C ARG A 77 2.91 8.65 -8.36
N ASP A 78 3.16 8.58 -7.06
CA ASP A 78 2.59 9.52 -6.09
C ASP A 78 3.23 10.91 -6.14
N LYS A 79 4.41 11.04 -6.72
CA LYS A 79 5.05 12.35 -6.96
C LYS A 79 4.48 13.04 -8.19
N GLU A 80 3.92 12.28 -9.13
CA GLU A 80 3.34 12.84 -10.34
C GLU A 80 2.14 13.74 -10.01
N PRO A 81 2.06 14.94 -10.61
CA PRO A 81 0.91 15.81 -10.42
C PRO A 81 -0.38 15.17 -10.94
N PHE A 82 -1.46 15.37 -10.23
CA PHE A 82 -2.78 15.06 -10.76
C PHE A 82 -3.16 16.01 -11.89
N VAL A 83 -3.88 15.51 -12.88
CA VAL A 83 -4.48 16.35 -13.92
C VAL A 83 -5.77 16.92 -13.34
N LEU A 84 -5.67 18.13 -12.81
CA LEU A 84 -6.79 18.86 -12.20
C LEU A 84 -7.31 19.93 -13.16
N GLU A 85 -8.55 20.35 -12.97
CA GLU A 85 -9.11 21.49 -13.66
C GLU A 85 -8.42 22.79 -13.20
N GLN A 86 -8.31 23.78 -14.10
CA GLN A 86 -7.57 25.02 -13.86
C GLN A 86 -8.06 25.73 -12.58
N GLN A 87 -9.37 25.72 -12.33
CA GLN A 87 -9.97 26.33 -11.16
C GLN A 87 -9.48 25.76 -9.83
N PHE A 88 -9.09 24.46 -9.81
CA PHE A 88 -8.48 23.85 -8.63
C PHE A 88 -6.97 24.11 -8.52
N LEU A 89 -6.28 24.27 -9.66
CA LEU A 89 -4.83 24.49 -9.66
C LEU A 89 -4.45 25.81 -8.98
N ASP A 90 -5.29 26.83 -9.15
CA ASP A 90 -5.11 28.17 -8.61
C ASP A 90 -5.77 28.36 -7.24
N LEU A 91 -6.36 27.29 -6.68
CA LEU A 91 -7.03 27.37 -5.39
C LEU A 91 -6.01 27.61 -4.28
N GLU A 92 -5.97 28.81 -3.79
CA GLU A 92 -5.36 29.22 -2.54
C GLU A 92 -6.25 30.28 -1.91
N TYR A 93 -6.97 29.90 -0.86
CA TYR A 93 -7.95 30.75 -0.21
C TYR A 93 -7.73 30.80 1.29
N LYS A 94 -7.88 31.99 1.88
CA LYS A 94 -7.79 32.19 3.32
C LYS A 94 -9.18 32.53 3.88
N ALA A 95 -9.71 31.62 4.70
CA ALA A 95 -10.97 31.80 5.39
C ALA A 95 -10.77 32.34 6.82
N GLY A 96 -11.80 32.96 7.34
CA GLY A 96 -11.82 33.56 8.67
C GLY A 96 -11.63 35.09 8.67
N PRO A 97 -11.79 35.72 9.81
CA PRO A 97 -11.76 37.16 9.91
C PRO A 97 -10.35 37.70 9.58
N ALA A 98 -10.31 38.75 8.76
CA ALA A 98 -9.04 39.40 8.40
C ALA A 98 -8.51 40.30 9.58
N PHE A 99 -9.36 40.63 10.54
CA PHE A 99 -9.05 41.49 11.67
C PHE A 99 -9.67 40.95 12.96
N LYS A 100 -9.01 41.18 14.08
CA LYS A 100 -9.53 40.91 15.43
C LYS A 100 -9.40 42.16 16.29
N MET A 101 -10.18 42.25 17.38
CA MET A 101 -10.05 43.33 18.36
C MET A 101 -8.99 42.91 19.39
N ASN A 102 -8.04 43.80 19.69
CA ASN A 102 -7.08 43.58 20.77
C ASN A 102 -7.69 44.01 22.14
N SER A 103 -6.91 43.84 23.20
CA SER A 103 -7.33 44.24 24.56
C SER A 103 -7.64 45.71 24.73
N ASN A 104 -7.14 46.56 23.83
CA ASN A 104 -7.37 47.99 23.83
C ASN A 104 -8.56 48.39 22.95
N ASN A 105 -9.35 47.43 22.47
CA ASN A 105 -10.47 47.63 21.55
C ASN A 105 -10.06 48.23 20.19
N GLU A 106 -8.82 47.98 19.76
CA GLU A 106 -8.31 48.40 18.45
C GLU A 106 -8.38 47.24 17.45
N ARG A 107 -8.68 47.56 16.20
CA ARG A 107 -8.75 46.61 15.10
C ARG A 107 -7.34 46.25 14.62
N VAL A 108 -6.90 45.03 14.88
CA VAL A 108 -5.59 44.54 14.45
C VAL A 108 -5.73 43.42 13.41
N PRO A 109 -4.82 43.30 12.42
CA PRO A 109 -4.86 42.25 11.46
C PRO A 109 -4.74 40.86 12.14
N VAL A 110 -5.48 39.89 11.65
CA VAL A 110 -5.27 38.47 12.02
C VAL A 110 -4.13 37.95 11.16
N PRO A 111 -3.04 37.44 11.76
CA PRO A 111 -1.96 36.82 11.01
C PRO A 111 -2.47 35.70 10.13
N ASP A 112 -1.85 35.50 8.94
CA ASP A 112 -2.26 34.48 8.01
C ASP A 112 -2.20 33.07 8.59
N GLU A 113 -1.27 32.81 9.53
CA GLU A 113 -1.14 31.56 10.25
C GLU A 113 -2.33 31.26 11.19
N GLU A 114 -3.04 32.28 11.61
CA GLU A 114 -4.26 32.18 12.45
C GLU A 114 -5.55 32.03 11.61
N ARG A 115 -5.44 32.01 10.26
CA ARG A 115 -6.57 31.84 9.35
C ARG A 115 -6.53 30.44 8.73
N TYR A 116 -7.69 29.92 8.34
CA TYR A 116 -7.76 28.67 7.58
C TYR A 116 -7.26 28.93 6.15
N GLY A 117 -6.20 28.25 5.75
CA GLY A 117 -5.72 28.23 4.35
C GLY A 117 -6.24 27.00 3.62
N PHE A 118 -7.00 27.20 2.55
CA PHE A 118 -7.53 26.14 1.72
C PHE A 118 -6.63 25.90 0.50
N TYR A 119 -6.33 24.66 0.23
CA TYR A 119 -5.42 24.21 -0.83
C TYR A 119 -5.96 22.94 -1.50
N VAL A 120 -5.53 22.67 -2.74
CA VAL A 120 -5.84 21.42 -3.41
C VAL A 120 -4.72 20.40 -3.26
N ALA A 121 -5.06 19.14 -3.13
CA ALA A 121 -4.10 18.03 -3.13
C ALA A 121 -3.62 17.77 -4.56
N LYS A 122 -2.43 18.27 -4.92
CA LYS A 122 -1.88 18.26 -6.29
C LYS A 122 -1.25 16.93 -6.70
N ASN A 123 -0.96 16.03 -5.76
CA ASN A 123 -0.36 14.72 -6.05
C ASN A 123 -0.67 13.69 -4.93
N GLY A 124 -0.31 12.43 -5.18
CA GLY A 124 -0.55 11.35 -4.22
C GLY A 124 0.27 11.47 -2.94
N GLN A 125 1.41 12.13 -2.97
CA GLN A 125 2.24 12.33 -1.79
C GLN A 125 1.55 13.29 -0.79
N ILE A 126 0.94 14.37 -1.29
CA ILE A 126 0.14 15.29 -0.46
C ILE A 126 -1.04 14.54 0.16
N LEU A 127 -1.75 13.70 -0.61
CA LEU A 127 -2.84 12.88 -0.05
C LEU A 127 -2.35 11.96 1.07
N LYS A 128 -1.18 11.32 0.92
CA LYS A 128 -0.59 10.48 1.98
C LYS A 128 -0.30 11.29 3.25
N THR A 129 0.23 12.49 3.09
CA THR A 129 0.51 13.38 4.23
C THR A 129 -0.78 13.76 4.93
N ILE A 130 -1.81 14.21 4.20
CA ILE A 130 -3.13 14.52 4.77
C ILE A 130 -3.69 13.31 5.52
N GLY A 131 -3.70 12.12 4.88
CA GLY A 131 -4.21 10.90 5.49
C GLY A 131 -3.48 10.49 6.76
N SER A 132 -2.16 10.68 6.80
CA SER A 132 -1.31 10.38 7.96
C SER A 132 -1.57 11.38 9.10
N GLU A 133 -1.54 12.68 8.82
CA GLU A 133 -1.70 13.74 9.81
C GLU A 133 -3.13 13.80 10.38
N MET A 134 -4.12 13.55 9.54
CA MET A 134 -5.54 13.55 9.94
C MET A 134 -6.04 12.19 10.38
N SER A 135 -5.24 11.13 10.27
CA SER A 135 -5.64 9.75 10.57
C SER A 135 -6.94 9.34 9.86
N ASN A 136 -7.01 9.60 8.55
CA ASN A 136 -8.19 9.31 7.72
C ASN A 136 -7.84 8.53 6.45
N CYS A 137 -8.86 8.08 5.71
CA CYS A 137 -8.69 7.23 4.52
C CYS A 137 -8.23 7.98 3.26
N VAL A 138 -8.09 9.30 3.29
CA VAL A 138 -7.72 10.12 2.12
C VAL A 138 -6.37 9.71 1.55
N GLY A 139 -5.43 9.31 2.39
CA GLY A 139 -4.08 8.95 1.99
C GLY A 139 -3.98 7.78 0.99
N TRP A 140 -5.00 6.94 0.90
CA TRP A 140 -4.99 5.74 0.03
C TRP A 140 -6.27 5.55 -0.78
N GLY A 141 -7.42 6.08 -0.33
CA GLY A 141 -8.72 5.83 -0.94
C GLY A 141 -9.02 6.66 -2.19
N TYR A 142 -8.40 7.83 -2.35
CA TYR A 142 -8.83 8.83 -3.35
C TYR A 142 -7.95 8.94 -4.59
N ARG A 143 -6.75 8.34 -4.62
CA ARG A 143 -5.81 8.49 -5.74
C ARG A 143 -6.41 8.16 -7.10
N ASP A 144 -7.07 7.01 -7.18
CA ASP A 144 -7.66 6.56 -8.45
C ASP A 144 -8.90 7.39 -8.82
N SER A 145 -9.67 7.86 -7.84
CA SER A 145 -10.80 8.75 -8.08
C SER A 145 -10.33 10.08 -8.68
N ILE A 146 -9.24 10.65 -8.17
CA ILE A 146 -8.68 11.90 -8.68
C ILE A 146 -8.05 11.69 -10.07
N ARG A 147 -7.26 10.63 -10.26
CA ARG A 147 -6.67 10.29 -11.56
C ARG A 147 -7.72 10.08 -12.64
N ASN A 148 -8.86 9.50 -12.27
CA ASN A 148 -10.00 9.29 -13.16
C ASN A 148 -10.95 10.51 -13.23
N ARG A 149 -10.56 11.67 -12.68
CA ARG A 149 -11.35 12.91 -12.65
C ARG A 149 -12.75 12.74 -12.07
N ARG A 150 -12.91 11.88 -11.05
CA ARG A 150 -14.18 11.63 -10.36
C ARG A 150 -14.33 12.44 -9.08
N ALA A 151 -13.23 12.92 -8.54
CA ALA A 151 -13.18 13.72 -7.33
C ALA A 151 -11.91 14.56 -7.32
N THR A 152 -11.92 15.61 -6.52
CA THR A 152 -10.77 16.43 -6.15
C THR A 152 -10.77 16.56 -4.64
N ILE A 153 -9.59 16.52 -4.01
CA ILE A 153 -9.47 16.74 -2.57
C ILE A 153 -8.93 18.14 -2.33
N VAL A 154 -9.73 18.94 -1.65
CA VAL A 154 -9.36 20.21 -1.06
C VAL A 154 -9.10 19.97 0.42
N TYR A 155 -8.07 20.58 0.96
CA TYR A 155 -7.78 20.50 2.39
C TYR A 155 -7.55 21.88 2.98
N ALA A 156 -7.84 22.03 4.27
CA ALA A 156 -7.54 23.26 4.99
C ALA A 156 -6.51 23.02 6.08
N MET A 157 -5.61 24.00 6.19
CA MET A 157 -4.64 24.08 7.27
C MET A 157 -4.94 25.27 8.16
N HIS A 158 -4.75 25.07 9.47
CA HIS A 158 -4.83 26.13 10.46
C HIS A 158 -3.69 25.96 11.46
N GLN A 159 -2.91 27.01 11.68
CA GLN A 159 -1.72 27.00 12.55
C GLN A 159 -0.75 25.84 12.21
N GLY A 160 -0.50 25.64 10.91
CA GLY A 160 0.41 24.60 10.42
C GLY A 160 -0.10 23.15 10.51
N LYS A 161 -1.37 22.94 10.90
CA LYS A 161 -1.98 21.61 11.04
C LYS A 161 -3.12 21.40 10.04
N TYR A 162 -3.23 20.21 9.48
CA TYR A 162 -4.38 19.81 8.68
C TYR A 162 -5.62 19.71 9.56
N LYS A 163 -6.70 20.38 9.17
CA LYS A 163 -7.94 20.48 9.95
C LYS A 163 -9.17 20.01 9.23
N ILE A 164 -9.24 20.22 7.92
CA ILE A 164 -10.39 19.92 7.09
C ILE A 164 -9.93 19.20 5.85
N CYS A 165 -10.68 18.20 5.44
CA CYS A 165 -10.53 17.49 4.18
C CYS A 165 -11.88 17.43 3.49
N ILE A 166 -11.97 17.92 2.26
CA ILE A 166 -13.21 18.08 1.49
C ILE A 166 -13.08 17.29 0.19
N GLU A 167 -14.03 16.41 -0.08
CA GLU A 167 -14.20 15.80 -1.40
C GLU A 167 -15.10 16.70 -2.25
N VAL A 168 -14.57 17.12 -3.39
CA VAL A 168 -15.29 17.93 -4.38
C VAL A 168 -15.43 17.13 -5.64
N THR A 169 -16.63 17.07 -6.21
CA THR A 169 -16.95 16.42 -7.47
C THR A 169 -16.57 17.32 -8.67
N PRO A 170 -16.50 16.78 -9.90
CA PRO A 170 -16.16 17.57 -11.09
C PRO A 170 -17.11 18.74 -11.41
N ASP A 171 -18.34 18.67 -10.94
CA ASP A 171 -19.34 19.75 -11.03
C ASP A 171 -19.26 20.75 -9.86
N PHE A 172 -18.14 20.74 -9.11
CA PHE A 172 -17.88 21.61 -7.96
C PHE A 172 -18.83 21.43 -6.78
N THR A 173 -19.52 20.31 -6.69
CA THR A 173 -20.36 20.00 -5.53
C THR A 173 -19.50 19.37 -4.42
N ILE A 174 -19.65 19.87 -3.21
CA ILE A 174 -19.05 19.26 -2.02
C ILE A 174 -19.82 17.97 -1.72
N ARG A 175 -19.14 16.84 -1.81
CA ARG A 175 -19.73 15.54 -1.49
C ARG A 175 -19.63 15.20 -0.02
N GLN A 176 -18.50 15.53 0.58
CA GLN A 176 -18.28 15.34 2.01
C GLN A 176 -17.14 16.22 2.51
N ALA A 177 -17.19 16.56 3.79
CA ALA A 177 -16.15 17.33 4.48
C ALA A 177 -15.94 16.75 5.87
N PHE A 178 -14.68 16.47 6.22
CA PHE A 178 -14.32 15.86 7.50
C PHE A 178 -13.15 16.55 8.15
N GLY A 179 -13.16 16.51 9.48
CA GLY A 179 -12.01 16.76 10.33
C GLY A 179 -11.11 15.54 10.52
N PRO A 180 -10.13 15.61 11.43
CA PRO A 180 -9.30 14.48 11.83
C PRO A 180 -10.15 13.27 12.26
N HIS A 181 -9.64 12.04 12.03
CA HIS A 181 -10.31 10.78 12.33
C HIS A 181 -11.69 10.61 11.66
N ASN A 182 -11.92 11.28 10.52
CA ASN A 182 -13.23 11.35 9.83
C ASN A 182 -14.37 11.90 10.72
N GLN A 183 -14.04 12.74 11.68
CA GLN A 183 -15.05 13.38 12.52
C GLN A 183 -15.78 14.47 11.74
N GLU A 184 -17.02 14.72 12.13
CA GLU A 184 -17.77 15.88 11.63
C GLU A 184 -17.07 17.19 12.03
N LEU A 185 -17.17 18.19 11.18
CA LEU A 185 -16.62 19.50 11.44
C LEU A 185 -17.39 20.15 12.60
N GLN A 186 -16.66 20.77 13.53
CA GLN A 186 -17.20 21.43 14.71
C GLN A 186 -16.50 22.77 14.95
N GLY A 187 -17.22 23.70 15.59
CA GLY A 187 -16.70 25.03 15.96
C GLY A 187 -16.21 25.80 14.73
N ASP A 188 -15.09 26.48 14.89
CA ASP A 188 -14.52 27.39 13.86
C ASP A 188 -14.25 26.67 12.53
N ALA A 189 -14.01 25.34 12.55
CA ALA A 189 -13.80 24.55 11.35
C ALA A 189 -15.10 24.33 10.54
N PHE A 190 -16.26 24.44 11.16
CA PHE A 190 -17.56 24.37 10.49
C PHE A 190 -17.94 25.72 9.85
N GLU A 191 -17.48 26.80 10.42
CA GLU A 191 -17.78 28.16 9.96
C GLU A 191 -16.79 28.68 8.90
N ALA A 192 -15.65 28.01 8.72
CA ALA A 192 -14.61 28.35 7.74
C ALA A 192 -14.99 27.97 6.31
#